data_78593f4c95c24d47846ff49ddc04bd69
#
_entry.id   78593f4c95c24d47846ff49ddc04bd69
#
_cell.length_a   1.000
_cell.length_b   1.000
_cell.length_c   1.000
_cell.angle_alpha   90.00
_cell.angle_beta   90.00
_cell.angle_gamma   90.00
#
_symmetry.space_group_name_H-M   'P 1'
#
loop_
_entity.id
_entity.type
_entity.pdbx_description
1 polymer ?
#
loop_
_entity_poly.entity_id
_entity_poly.type
_entity_poly.pdbx_seq_one_letter_code
_entity_poly.pdbx_strand_id
1 'polypeptide(L)'
;MSINCTSKLIAQLLYRLSFVLCQSGKDTIRKIWAMQQNLQQQVFVLLWRWWSARNKVNSGGNKDTILEVGSAISYYLHEFEQLSKSEKKSIHRPCAQWKPPPSGYYKLNVDASFFAESKKGGWGFVARDNDGVFLEAGAGNISRAADALQAEAMAALRGLEKAAELGMTRIVLETDAATLGNALTSEVMDRSSNGCLFRQIRDFMSSQFVQFEISVCSRACNKVADCFAAYGACVLDTDSSVFWSDAPNFVTDLVSSDLLGTFS
;
A
#
# COMPACT_ATOMS: atom_id res chain seq x y z
N MET A 1 -15.47 23.36 23.33
CA MET A 1 -14.43 24.43 23.41
C MET A 1 -13.24 24.23 22.47
N SER A 2 -13.23 23.27 21.58
CA SER A 2 -12.08 22.91 20.71
C SER A 2 -12.16 23.46 19.25
N ILE A 3 -13.31 23.88 18.79
CA ILE A 3 -13.56 24.29 17.38
C ILE A 3 -12.92 25.64 17.04
N ASN A 4 -12.72 26.51 18.04
CA ASN A 4 -12.13 27.84 17.85
C ASN A 4 -10.58 27.82 17.70
N CYS A 5 -9.92 26.72 18.04
CA CYS A 5 -8.45 26.59 17.95
C CYS A 5 -8.02 26.26 16.52
N THR A 6 -8.74 25.36 15.85
CA THR A 6 -8.38 24.89 14.50
C THR A 6 -8.63 25.96 13.44
N SER A 7 -9.73 26.71 13.53
CA SER A 7 -10.02 27.82 12.60
C SER A 7 -9.07 29.00 12.80
N LYS A 8 -8.67 29.29 14.04
CA LYS A 8 -7.62 30.27 14.33
C LYS A 8 -6.24 29.83 13.83
N LEU A 9 -5.92 28.54 13.95
CA LEU A 9 -4.66 27.99 13.46
C LEU A 9 -4.57 28.06 11.94
N ILE A 10 -5.64 27.71 11.23
CA ILE A 10 -5.73 27.81 9.76
C ILE A 10 -5.63 29.26 9.31
N ALA A 11 -6.34 30.19 9.97
CA ALA A 11 -6.26 31.62 9.68
C ALA A 11 -4.87 32.19 10.00
N GLN A 12 -4.23 31.76 11.08
CA GLN A 12 -2.84 32.16 11.41
C GLN A 12 -1.82 31.55 10.44
N LEU A 13 -2.01 30.32 9.96
CA LEU A 13 -1.17 29.70 8.93
C LEU A 13 -1.30 30.46 7.60
N LEU A 14 -2.51 30.78 7.16
CA LEU A 14 -2.77 31.55 5.94
C LEU A 14 -2.21 32.98 6.05
N TYR A 15 -2.31 33.63 7.22
CA TYR A 15 -1.77 34.97 7.47
C TYR A 15 -0.24 34.98 7.61
N ARG A 16 0.35 34.00 8.27
CA ARG A 16 1.81 33.84 8.37
C ARG A 16 2.48 33.44 7.07
N LEU A 17 1.78 32.77 6.17
CA LEU A 17 2.34 32.23 4.93
C LEU A 17 2.61 33.31 3.88
N SER A 18 2.17 34.59 4.07
CA SER A 18 2.46 35.70 3.13
C SER A 18 2.29 35.31 1.64
N PHE A 19 1.40 34.34 1.35
CA PHE A 19 1.15 33.91 -0.05
C PHE A 19 0.63 35.05 -0.91
N VAL A 20 0.01 36.05 -0.29
CA VAL A 20 -0.46 37.29 -0.95
C VAL A 20 0.70 38.04 -1.63
N LEU A 21 1.94 37.83 -1.19
CA LEU A 21 3.13 38.52 -1.74
C LEU A 21 3.95 37.63 -2.71
N CYS A 22 3.51 36.41 -3.01
CA CYS A 22 4.18 35.57 -4.00
C CYS A 22 3.75 35.97 -5.40
N GLN A 23 4.70 36.42 -6.22
CA GLN A 23 4.44 36.82 -7.60
C GLN A 23 4.40 35.62 -8.56
N SER A 24 4.83 34.43 -8.11
CA SER A 24 4.83 33.21 -8.93
C SER A 24 4.66 31.95 -8.09
N GLY A 25 4.17 30.85 -8.74
CA GLY A 25 4.10 29.54 -8.10
C GLY A 25 5.47 29.02 -7.64
N LYS A 26 6.54 29.39 -8.35
CA LYS A 26 7.92 29.02 -7.99
C LYS A 26 8.35 29.66 -6.67
N ASP A 27 7.97 30.90 -6.42
CA ASP A 27 8.28 31.61 -5.18
C ASP A 27 7.47 31.05 -4.00
N THR A 28 6.23 30.63 -4.27
CA THR A 28 5.38 29.93 -3.30
C THR A 28 6.03 28.61 -2.85
N ILE A 29 6.48 27.80 -3.80
CA ILE A 29 7.15 26.52 -3.50
C ILE A 29 8.45 26.75 -2.73
N ARG A 30 9.29 27.72 -3.12
CA ARG A 30 10.51 28.06 -2.38
C ARG A 30 10.24 28.44 -0.93
N LYS A 31 9.19 29.22 -0.68
CA LYS A 31 8.79 29.60 0.68
C LYS A 31 8.32 28.40 1.50
N ILE A 32 7.53 27.50 0.90
CA ILE A 32 7.11 26.27 1.57
C ILE A 32 8.33 25.41 1.94
N TRP A 33 9.29 25.26 1.03
CA TRP A 33 10.52 24.48 1.25
C TRP A 33 11.43 25.07 2.35
N ALA A 34 11.36 26.37 2.59
CA ALA A 34 12.10 27.05 3.67
C ALA A 34 11.43 26.93 5.05
N MET A 35 10.24 26.35 5.16
CA MET A 35 9.54 26.16 6.43
C MET A 35 10.05 24.97 7.20
N GLN A 36 9.75 24.91 8.51
CA GLN A 36 9.96 23.71 9.31
C GLN A 36 9.11 22.55 8.77
N GLN A 37 9.62 21.32 8.86
CA GLN A 37 9.03 20.13 8.25
C GLN A 37 7.55 19.91 8.63
N ASN A 38 7.18 20.11 9.89
CA ASN A 38 5.79 20.01 10.35
C ASN A 38 4.86 21.03 9.69
N LEU A 39 5.33 22.25 9.45
CA LEU A 39 4.59 23.29 8.74
C LEU A 39 4.47 23.00 7.24
N GLN A 40 5.52 22.46 6.64
CA GLN A 40 5.47 22.00 5.24
C GLN A 40 4.37 20.95 5.04
N GLN A 41 4.31 19.94 5.90
CA GLN A 41 3.28 18.89 5.85
C GLN A 41 1.87 19.48 5.98
N GLN A 42 1.65 20.39 6.93
CA GLN A 42 0.36 21.06 7.11
C GLN A 42 -0.05 21.84 5.87
N VAL A 43 0.88 22.57 5.25
CA VAL A 43 0.62 23.34 4.03
C VAL A 43 0.29 22.42 2.86
N PHE A 44 1.02 21.31 2.67
CA PHE A 44 0.73 20.36 1.60
C PHE A 44 -0.62 19.69 1.75
N VAL A 45 -0.98 19.26 2.97
CA VAL A 45 -2.31 18.70 3.25
C VAL A 45 -3.43 19.74 2.98
N LEU A 46 -3.22 20.98 3.40
CA LEU A 46 -4.17 22.08 3.14
C LEU A 46 -4.36 22.33 1.64
N LEU A 47 -3.27 22.45 0.87
CA LEU A 47 -3.31 22.71 -0.57
C LEU A 47 -3.97 21.55 -1.32
N TRP A 48 -3.61 20.31 -0.97
CA TRP A 48 -4.22 19.11 -1.54
C TRP A 48 -5.73 19.05 -1.24
N ARG A 49 -6.13 19.33 -0.02
CA ARG A 49 -7.53 19.29 0.38
C ARG A 49 -8.34 20.39 -0.29
N TRP A 50 -7.78 21.59 -0.41
CA TRP A 50 -8.40 22.69 -1.15
C TRP A 50 -8.56 22.34 -2.63
N TRP A 51 -7.54 21.78 -3.27
CA TRP A 51 -7.60 21.31 -4.66
C TRP A 51 -8.66 20.22 -4.83
N SER A 52 -8.72 19.23 -3.94
CA SER A 52 -9.73 18.15 -3.96
C SER A 52 -11.15 18.71 -3.81
N ALA A 53 -11.38 19.64 -2.88
CA ALA A 53 -12.69 20.27 -2.68
C ALA A 53 -13.12 21.05 -3.92
N ARG A 54 -12.20 21.77 -4.56
CA ARG A 54 -12.46 22.50 -5.80
C ARG A 54 -12.82 21.55 -6.95
N ASN A 55 -12.08 20.46 -7.12
CA ASN A 55 -12.34 19.48 -8.17
C ASN A 55 -13.71 18.79 -7.97
N LYS A 56 -14.08 18.48 -6.72
CA LYS A 56 -15.40 17.94 -6.37
C LYS A 56 -16.52 18.87 -6.82
N VAL A 57 -16.40 20.16 -6.58
CA VAL A 57 -17.41 21.16 -7.04
C VAL A 57 -17.42 21.25 -8.56
N ASN A 58 -16.25 21.28 -9.21
CA ASN A 58 -16.16 21.34 -10.67
C ASN A 58 -16.77 20.10 -11.38
N SER A 59 -16.77 18.95 -10.71
CA SER A 59 -17.43 17.71 -11.19
C SER A 59 -18.91 17.59 -10.79
N GLY A 60 -19.53 18.69 -10.31
CA GLY A 60 -20.96 18.72 -9.95
C GLY A 60 -21.29 18.21 -8.55
N GLY A 61 -20.28 17.97 -7.69
CA GLY A 61 -20.50 17.57 -6.31
C GLY A 61 -20.77 18.78 -5.38
N ASN A 62 -21.33 18.50 -4.20
CA ASN A 62 -21.60 19.53 -3.19
C ASN A 62 -20.33 20.14 -2.64
N LYS A 63 -20.39 21.43 -2.35
CA LYS A 63 -19.29 22.18 -1.70
C LYS A 63 -19.10 21.70 -0.26
N ASP A 64 -17.88 21.33 0.09
CA ASP A 64 -17.54 21.01 1.48
C ASP A 64 -17.63 22.26 2.36
N THR A 65 -18.13 22.10 3.57
CA THR A 65 -18.17 23.16 4.57
C THR A 65 -16.76 23.40 5.17
N ILE A 66 -16.52 24.59 5.74
CA ILE A 66 -15.25 24.91 6.41
C ILE A 66 -14.94 23.90 7.53
N LEU A 67 -15.97 23.42 8.22
CA LEU A 67 -15.82 22.41 9.28
C LEU A 67 -15.37 21.05 8.74
N GLU A 68 -15.95 20.60 7.63
CA GLU A 68 -15.56 19.34 6.98
C GLU A 68 -14.12 19.39 6.46
N VAL A 69 -13.74 20.51 5.83
CA VAL A 69 -12.36 20.71 5.39
C VAL A 69 -11.39 20.76 6.57
N GLY A 70 -11.74 21.47 7.67
CA GLY A 70 -10.92 21.53 8.87
C GLY A 70 -10.77 20.19 9.58
N SER A 71 -11.84 19.41 9.68
CA SER A 71 -11.84 18.06 10.26
C SER A 71 -10.98 17.10 9.43
N ALA A 72 -11.10 17.16 8.10
CA ALA A 72 -10.29 16.35 7.21
C ALA A 72 -8.79 16.67 7.31
N ILE A 73 -8.41 17.96 7.40
CA ILE A 73 -7.02 18.36 7.60
C ILE A 73 -6.48 17.82 8.93
N SER A 74 -7.23 17.96 10.03
CA SER A 74 -6.83 17.44 11.35
C SER A 74 -6.66 15.92 11.32
N TYR A 75 -7.54 15.21 10.64
CA TYR A 75 -7.47 13.77 10.45
C TYR A 75 -6.18 13.37 9.71
N TYR A 76 -5.90 13.94 8.55
CA TYR A 76 -4.71 13.60 7.77
C TYR A 76 -3.40 13.98 8.49
N LEU A 77 -3.36 15.09 9.22
CA LEU A 77 -2.19 15.45 10.02
C LEU A 77 -1.94 14.44 11.15
N HIS A 78 -3.01 14.00 11.82
CA HIS A 78 -2.90 12.97 12.85
C HIS A 78 -2.41 11.64 12.26
N GLU A 79 -2.94 11.24 11.11
CA GLU A 79 -2.52 10.03 10.38
C GLU A 79 -1.03 10.10 10.00
N PHE A 80 -0.56 11.23 9.45
CA PHE A 80 0.84 11.48 9.17
C PHE A 80 1.73 11.43 10.42
N GLU A 81 1.26 11.98 11.55
CA GLU A 81 1.99 11.88 12.82
C GLU A 81 2.09 10.44 13.33
N GLN A 82 1.03 9.66 13.20
CA GLN A 82 1.02 8.24 13.58
C GLN A 82 1.96 7.42 12.71
N LEU A 83 1.93 7.61 11.39
CA LEU A 83 2.86 6.97 10.45
C LEU A 83 4.31 7.35 10.75
N SER A 84 4.59 8.63 10.99
CA SER A 84 5.94 9.10 11.35
C SER A 84 6.43 8.57 12.70
N LYS A 85 5.52 8.34 13.66
CA LYS A 85 5.85 7.73 14.95
C LYS A 85 6.04 6.21 14.84
N SER A 86 5.26 5.56 13.96
CA SER A 86 5.41 4.14 13.63
C SER A 86 6.75 3.86 12.96
N GLU A 87 7.18 4.70 12.02
CA GLU A 87 8.50 4.58 11.38
C GLU A 87 9.66 4.73 12.37
N LYS A 88 9.52 5.52 13.46
CA LYS A 88 10.54 5.64 14.50
C LYS A 88 10.62 4.45 15.46
N LYS A 89 9.61 3.58 15.51
CA LYS A 89 9.59 2.39 16.40
C LYS A 89 10.05 1.10 15.75
N SER A 90 10.22 1.05 14.45
CA SER A 90 10.68 -0.13 13.71
C SER A 90 11.57 0.30 12.55
N ILE A 91 12.84 0.70 12.86
CA ILE A 91 13.88 0.63 11.87
C ILE A 91 14.35 -0.83 11.83
N HIS A 92 13.50 -1.73 11.39
CA HIS A 92 13.96 -2.84 10.58
C HIS A 92 14.41 -2.18 9.27
N ARG A 93 15.74 -2.06 9.07
CA ARG A 93 16.28 -1.75 7.74
C ARG A 93 15.63 -2.76 6.81
N PRO A 94 14.87 -2.33 5.77
CA PRO A 94 14.25 -3.28 4.85
C PRO A 94 15.34 -4.23 4.39
N CYS A 95 15.10 -5.54 4.47
CA CYS A 95 16.05 -6.52 4.01
C CYS A 95 16.37 -6.20 2.54
N ALA A 96 17.62 -5.95 2.23
CA ALA A 96 18.05 -5.66 0.86
C ALA A 96 17.97 -6.91 -0.04
N GLN A 97 17.81 -8.08 0.57
CA GLN A 97 17.73 -9.39 -0.07
C GLN A 97 16.57 -10.19 0.52
N TRP A 98 15.86 -10.90 -0.35
CA TRP A 98 14.82 -11.84 0.07
C TRP A 98 15.42 -12.94 0.97
N LYS A 99 14.65 -13.35 1.97
CA LYS A 99 15.04 -14.47 2.87
C LYS A 99 13.92 -15.49 2.92
N PRO A 100 14.24 -16.80 2.95
CA PRO A 100 13.23 -17.81 3.13
C PRO A 100 12.51 -17.67 4.49
N PRO A 101 11.31 -18.25 4.63
CA PRO A 101 10.60 -18.27 5.89
C PRO A 101 11.26 -19.22 6.89
N PRO A 102 10.87 -19.16 8.18
CA PRO A 102 11.29 -20.14 9.18
C PRO A 102 10.87 -21.58 8.79
N SER A 103 11.59 -22.58 9.33
CA SER A 103 11.26 -23.97 9.11
C SER A 103 9.80 -24.29 9.44
N GLY A 104 9.13 -25.01 8.55
CA GLY A 104 7.72 -25.37 8.66
C GLY A 104 6.73 -24.28 8.26
N TYR A 105 7.22 -23.13 7.74
CA TYR A 105 6.39 -22.08 7.15
C TYR A 105 6.60 -22.03 5.63
N TYR A 106 5.58 -21.52 4.96
CA TYR A 106 5.63 -21.12 3.56
C TYR A 106 5.61 -19.60 3.46
N LYS A 107 6.40 -19.01 2.57
CA LYS A 107 6.36 -17.57 2.30
C LYS A 107 5.56 -17.31 1.04
N LEU A 108 4.57 -16.44 1.19
CA LEU A 108 3.71 -15.97 0.13
C LEU A 108 4.02 -14.49 -0.14
N ASN A 109 4.80 -14.22 -1.18
CA ASN A 109 5.01 -12.85 -1.66
C ASN A 109 3.86 -12.44 -2.58
N VAL A 110 3.28 -11.27 -2.36
CA VAL A 110 2.16 -10.75 -3.14
C VAL A 110 2.44 -9.32 -3.61
N ASP A 111 1.91 -8.98 -4.78
CA ASP A 111 2.04 -7.63 -5.36
C ASP A 111 0.91 -7.34 -6.33
N ALA A 112 0.66 -6.06 -6.61
CA ALA A 112 -0.31 -5.62 -7.61
C ALA A 112 0.24 -4.51 -8.50
N SER A 113 0.00 -4.62 -9.78
CA SER A 113 0.20 -3.56 -10.76
C SER A 113 -1.12 -2.83 -10.98
N PHE A 114 -1.16 -1.50 -10.80
CA PHE A 114 -2.39 -0.71 -10.90
C PHE A 114 -2.23 0.51 -11.79
N PHE A 115 -3.11 0.67 -12.76
CA PHE A 115 -3.18 1.79 -13.68
C PHE A 115 -4.28 2.77 -13.24
N ALA A 116 -3.89 3.89 -12.64
CA ALA A 116 -4.80 4.85 -12.03
C ALA A 116 -5.83 5.46 -13.01
N GLU A 117 -5.45 5.66 -14.27
CA GLU A 117 -6.32 6.24 -15.30
C GLU A 117 -7.45 5.29 -15.73
N SER A 118 -7.12 4.02 -15.99
CA SER A 118 -8.08 3.01 -16.43
C SER A 118 -8.78 2.29 -15.28
N LYS A 119 -8.28 2.44 -14.04
CA LYS A 119 -8.73 1.68 -12.86
C LYS A 119 -8.59 0.16 -13.02
N LYS A 120 -7.70 -0.28 -13.90
CA LYS A 120 -7.37 -1.68 -14.18
C LYS A 120 -6.00 -2.01 -13.63
N GLY A 121 -5.66 -3.31 -13.64
CA GLY A 121 -4.37 -3.76 -13.19
C GLY A 121 -4.16 -5.26 -13.32
N GLY A 122 -3.22 -5.78 -12.54
CA GLY A 122 -2.99 -7.20 -12.39
C GLY A 122 -2.54 -7.51 -10.96
N TRP A 123 -2.81 -8.72 -10.54
CA TRP A 123 -2.31 -9.29 -9.30
C TRP A 123 -1.29 -10.37 -9.58
N GLY A 124 -0.34 -10.53 -8.67
CA GLY A 124 0.66 -11.58 -8.73
C GLY A 124 1.02 -12.09 -7.34
N PHE A 125 1.35 -13.37 -7.26
CA PHE A 125 1.94 -13.97 -6.07
C PHE A 125 2.94 -15.05 -6.42
N VAL A 126 3.83 -15.38 -5.46
CA VAL A 126 4.68 -16.56 -5.47
C VAL A 126 4.74 -17.15 -4.07
N ALA A 127 4.57 -18.47 -3.98
CA ALA A 127 4.71 -19.27 -2.77
C ALA A 127 6.02 -20.06 -2.80
N ARG A 128 6.79 -20.00 -1.71
CA ARG A 128 8.08 -20.68 -1.55
C ARG A 128 8.18 -21.31 -0.16
N ASP A 129 8.89 -22.43 -0.05
CA ASP A 129 9.13 -23.10 1.22
C ASP A 129 10.29 -22.48 2.02
N ASN A 130 10.64 -23.13 3.14
CA ASN A 130 11.73 -22.68 4.01
C ASN A 130 13.15 -22.88 3.41
N ASP A 131 13.28 -23.62 2.35
CA ASP A 131 14.53 -23.77 1.57
C ASP A 131 14.57 -22.77 0.39
N GLY A 132 13.51 -22.00 0.22
CA GLY A 132 13.33 -21.03 -0.86
C GLY A 132 12.89 -21.67 -2.18
N VAL A 133 12.52 -22.95 -2.17
CA VAL A 133 12.05 -23.66 -3.36
C VAL A 133 10.74 -23.04 -3.84
N PHE A 134 10.66 -22.78 -5.13
CA PHE A 134 9.44 -22.32 -5.78
C PHE A 134 8.39 -23.45 -5.76
N LEU A 135 7.23 -23.19 -5.23
CA LEU A 135 6.15 -24.15 -5.12
C LEU A 135 5.00 -23.85 -6.05
N GLU A 136 4.55 -22.61 -6.06
CA GLU A 136 3.43 -22.17 -6.89
C GLU A 136 3.53 -20.66 -7.10
N ALA A 137 3.06 -20.20 -8.25
CA ALA A 137 2.81 -18.78 -8.47
C ALA A 137 1.51 -18.58 -9.24
N GLY A 138 0.99 -17.40 -9.20
CA GLY A 138 -0.18 -17.01 -9.96
C GLY A 138 -0.13 -15.57 -10.40
N ALA A 139 -0.79 -15.30 -11.53
CA ALA A 139 -1.04 -13.98 -12.03
C ALA A 139 -2.46 -13.89 -12.57
N GLY A 140 -3.07 -12.72 -12.44
CA GLY A 140 -4.38 -12.50 -13.02
C GLY A 140 -4.66 -11.04 -13.30
N ASN A 141 -5.60 -10.79 -14.20
CA ASN A 141 -6.03 -9.45 -14.55
C ASN A 141 -7.00 -8.91 -13.49
N ILE A 142 -6.89 -7.63 -13.18
CA ILE A 142 -7.85 -6.86 -12.39
C ILE A 142 -8.63 -5.97 -13.32
N SER A 143 -9.85 -6.35 -13.62
CA SER A 143 -10.74 -5.59 -14.52
C SER A 143 -11.12 -4.23 -13.94
N ARG A 144 -11.19 -4.11 -12.60
CA ARG A 144 -11.47 -2.86 -11.90
C ARG A 144 -11.02 -2.90 -10.44
N ALA A 145 -10.29 -1.87 -10.02
CA ALA A 145 -10.03 -1.55 -8.62
C ALA A 145 -10.26 -0.04 -8.38
N ALA A 146 -10.69 0.34 -7.19
CA ALA A 146 -10.91 1.74 -6.83
C ALA A 146 -9.59 2.51 -6.73
N ASP A 147 -8.57 1.85 -6.16
CA ASP A 147 -7.24 2.41 -5.93
C ASP A 147 -6.17 1.30 -5.90
N ALA A 148 -4.89 1.70 -5.81
CA ALA A 148 -3.77 0.78 -5.73
C ALA A 148 -3.85 -0.13 -4.50
N LEU A 149 -4.29 0.38 -3.34
CA LEU A 149 -4.39 -0.39 -2.12
C LEU A 149 -5.44 -1.51 -2.21
N GLN A 150 -6.55 -1.26 -2.94
CA GLN A 150 -7.52 -2.32 -3.23
C GLN A 150 -6.91 -3.40 -4.13
N ALA A 151 -6.14 -3.01 -5.15
CA ALA A 151 -5.46 -3.97 -6.02
C ALA A 151 -4.47 -4.84 -5.23
N GLU A 152 -3.67 -4.25 -4.33
CA GLU A 152 -2.77 -4.98 -3.41
C GLU A 152 -3.54 -5.95 -2.50
N ALA A 153 -4.65 -5.52 -1.93
CA ALA A 153 -5.48 -6.40 -1.11
C ALA A 153 -6.09 -7.56 -1.91
N MET A 154 -6.48 -7.32 -3.16
CA MET A 154 -6.94 -8.39 -4.07
C MET A 154 -5.83 -9.39 -4.37
N ALA A 155 -4.59 -8.94 -4.60
CA ALA A 155 -3.43 -9.81 -4.79
C ALA A 155 -3.19 -10.69 -3.55
N ALA A 156 -3.24 -10.10 -2.36
CA ALA A 156 -3.10 -10.83 -1.10
C ALA A 156 -4.19 -11.90 -0.96
N LEU A 157 -5.46 -11.56 -1.21
CA LEU A 157 -6.57 -12.51 -1.11
C LEU A 157 -6.38 -13.68 -2.08
N ARG A 158 -6.04 -13.42 -3.36
CA ARG A 158 -5.82 -14.47 -4.37
C ARG A 158 -4.68 -15.40 -4.01
N GLY A 159 -3.57 -14.85 -3.53
CA GLY A 159 -2.44 -15.67 -3.06
C GLY A 159 -2.81 -16.52 -1.85
N LEU A 160 -3.54 -15.97 -0.87
CA LEU A 160 -4.02 -16.67 0.31
C LEU A 160 -5.01 -17.79 -0.04
N GLU A 161 -5.96 -17.53 -0.93
CA GLU A 161 -6.89 -18.55 -1.44
C GLU A 161 -6.13 -19.74 -2.03
N LYS A 162 -5.12 -19.45 -2.88
CA LYS A 162 -4.32 -20.52 -3.49
C LYS A 162 -3.46 -21.27 -2.48
N ALA A 163 -2.86 -20.57 -1.51
CA ALA A 163 -2.07 -21.22 -0.45
C ALA A 163 -2.95 -22.17 0.40
N ALA A 164 -4.19 -21.79 0.70
CA ALA A 164 -5.13 -22.64 1.40
C ALA A 164 -5.55 -23.88 0.55
N GLU A 165 -5.81 -23.69 -0.76
CA GLU A 165 -6.08 -24.79 -1.69
C GLU A 165 -4.93 -25.83 -1.75
N LEU A 166 -3.69 -25.35 -1.63
CA LEU A 166 -2.49 -26.20 -1.61
C LEU A 166 -2.22 -26.84 -0.24
N GLY A 167 -3.08 -26.59 0.75
CA GLY A 167 -2.96 -27.17 2.10
C GLY A 167 -1.82 -26.57 2.93
N MET A 168 -1.33 -25.37 2.60
CA MET A 168 -0.36 -24.65 3.41
C MET A 168 -1.01 -24.20 4.71
N THR A 169 -0.49 -24.67 5.85
CA THR A 169 -1.11 -24.39 7.17
C THR A 169 -0.41 -23.31 7.97
N ARG A 170 0.84 -22.98 7.63
CA ARG A 170 1.65 -21.94 8.29
C ARG A 170 2.26 -21.05 7.25
N ILE A 171 1.91 -19.77 7.23
CA ILE A 171 2.34 -18.84 6.19
C ILE A 171 2.97 -17.57 6.75
N VAL A 172 3.90 -17.01 5.98
CA VAL A 172 4.35 -15.62 6.07
C VAL A 172 3.85 -14.92 4.82
N LEU A 173 2.84 -14.05 4.96
CA LEU A 173 2.38 -13.17 3.90
C LEU A 173 3.32 -11.97 3.83
N GLU A 174 4.03 -11.80 2.74
CA GLU A 174 5.01 -10.74 2.54
C GLU A 174 4.60 -9.82 1.39
N THR A 175 4.61 -8.51 1.62
CA THR A 175 4.28 -7.47 0.64
C THR A 175 5.24 -6.28 0.79
N ASP A 176 5.49 -5.51 -0.26
CA ASP A 176 6.21 -4.24 -0.16
C ASP A 176 5.27 -3.03 0.04
N ALA A 177 3.95 -3.26 0.02
CA ALA A 177 2.94 -2.26 0.33
C ALA A 177 2.75 -2.11 1.85
N ALA A 178 3.52 -1.21 2.49
CA ALA A 178 3.45 -0.97 3.93
C ALA A 178 2.04 -0.62 4.41
N THR A 179 1.24 0.07 3.58
CA THR A 179 -0.15 0.40 3.89
C THR A 179 -1.02 -0.85 3.99
N LEU A 180 -0.83 -1.84 3.09
CA LEU A 180 -1.52 -3.12 3.17
C LEU A 180 -1.10 -3.89 4.43
N GLY A 181 0.21 -3.99 4.71
CA GLY A 181 0.72 -4.62 5.92
C GLY A 181 0.08 -4.06 7.19
N ASN A 182 0.02 -2.74 7.31
CA ASN A 182 -0.63 -2.05 8.43
C ASN A 182 -2.15 -2.32 8.49
N ALA A 183 -2.85 -2.34 7.34
CA ALA A 183 -4.29 -2.62 7.28
C ALA A 183 -4.64 -4.06 7.69
N LEU A 184 -3.74 -5.00 7.43
CA LEU A 184 -3.95 -6.40 7.80
C LEU A 184 -3.53 -6.73 9.25
N THR A 185 -2.65 -5.93 9.85
CA THR A 185 -2.20 -6.12 11.25
C THR A 185 -3.01 -5.33 12.27
N SER A 186 -3.88 -4.41 11.84
CA SER A 186 -4.68 -3.57 12.73
C SER A 186 -6.07 -3.28 12.15
N GLU A 187 -7.00 -2.89 13.03
CA GLU A 187 -8.37 -2.52 12.65
C GLU A 187 -8.53 -1.02 12.27
N VAL A 188 -7.42 -0.27 12.29
CA VAL A 188 -7.45 1.19 12.07
C VAL A 188 -8.09 1.56 10.72
N MET A 189 -7.89 0.72 9.70
CA MET A 189 -8.41 0.95 8.36
C MET A 189 -9.76 0.29 8.07
N ASP A 190 -10.42 -0.32 9.07
CA ASP A 190 -11.71 -1.02 8.89
C ASP A 190 -12.87 -0.11 8.48
N ARG A 191 -12.75 1.18 8.76
CA ARG A 191 -13.73 2.20 8.35
C ARG A 191 -13.39 2.89 7.02
N SER A 192 -12.30 2.49 6.38
CA SER A 192 -11.93 2.98 5.04
C SER A 192 -12.81 2.35 3.96
N SER A 193 -12.70 2.86 2.72
CA SER A 193 -13.39 2.31 1.54
C SER A 193 -13.06 0.83 1.31
N ASN A 194 -11.87 0.37 1.69
CA ASN A 194 -11.40 -1.00 1.54
C ASN A 194 -11.56 -1.84 2.83
N GLY A 195 -12.15 -1.29 3.88
CA GLY A 195 -12.22 -1.92 5.21
C GLY A 195 -12.93 -3.28 5.21
N CYS A 196 -13.97 -3.47 4.40
CA CYS A 196 -14.63 -4.76 4.25
C CYS A 196 -13.66 -5.83 3.70
N LEU A 197 -12.83 -5.46 2.71
CA LEU A 197 -11.85 -6.37 2.10
C LEU A 197 -10.75 -6.73 3.10
N PHE A 198 -10.25 -5.78 3.88
CA PHE A 198 -9.24 -6.07 4.92
C PHE A 198 -9.75 -7.01 5.99
N ARG A 199 -10.99 -6.82 6.47
CA ARG A 199 -11.64 -7.77 7.39
C ARG A 199 -11.78 -9.14 6.78
N GLN A 200 -12.27 -9.23 5.54
CA GLN A 200 -12.39 -10.50 4.82
C GLN A 200 -11.05 -11.24 4.76
N ILE A 201 -9.95 -10.55 4.46
CA ILE A 201 -8.61 -11.16 4.41
C ILE A 201 -8.19 -11.65 5.80
N ARG A 202 -8.36 -10.84 6.86
CA ARG A 202 -8.02 -11.25 8.23
C ARG A 202 -8.85 -12.46 8.70
N ASP A 203 -10.15 -12.45 8.44
CA ASP A 203 -11.06 -13.55 8.77
C ASP A 203 -10.69 -14.82 8.00
N PHE A 204 -10.34 -14.67 6.72
CA PHE A 204 -9.87 -15.77 5.89
C PHE A 204 -8.57 -16.35 6.46
N MET A 205 -7.56 -15.53 6.75
CA MET A 205 -6.32 -16.00 7.36
C MET A 205 -6.57 -16.73 8.67
N SER A 206 -7.39 -16.18 9.54
CA SER A 206 -7.70 -16.79 10.85
C SER A 206 -8.47 -18.10 10.75
N SER A 207 -9.26 -18.30 9.70
CA SER A 207 -10.05 -19.51 9.50
C SER A 207 -9.30 -20.62 8.74
N GLN A 208 -8.36 -20.27 7.85
CA GLN A 208 -7.70 -21.23 6.96
C GLN A 208 -6.31 -21.64 7.43
N PHE A 209 -5.59 -20.81 8.19
CA PHE A 209 -4.22 -21.08 8.58
C PHE A 209 -4.09 -21.31 10.08
N VAL A 210 -3.28 -22.30 10.46
CA VAL A 210 -2.97 -22.60 11.86
C VAL A 210 -2.11 -21.50 12.48
N GLN A 211 -1.17 -20.98 11.68
CA GLN A 211 -0.31 -19.85 12.04
C GLN A 211 -0.07 -18.97 10.82
N PHE A 212 -0.10 -17.66 11.02
CA PHE A 212 0.25 -16.72 9.96
C PHE A 212 0.99 -15.50 10.54
N GLU A 213 1.86 -14.93 9.72
CA GLU A 213 2.59 -13.70 9.99
C GLU A 213 2.44 -12.78 8.78
N ILE A 214 2.36 -11.47 9.03
CA ILE A 214 2.34 -10.44 7.99
C ILE A 214 3.67 -9.70 8.05
N SER A 215 4.40 -9.69 6.97
CA SER A 215 5.71 -9.07 6.83
C SER A 215 5.70 -8.00 5.75
N VAL A 216 6.36 -6.88 6.02
CA VAL A 216 6.58 -5.83 5.03
C VAL A 216 8.05 -5.84 4.62
N CYS A 217 8.30 -6.01 3.34
CA CYS A 217 9.66 -6.06 2.79
C CYS A 217 9.98 -4.84 1.91
N SER A 218 11.22 -4.74 1.46
CA SER A 218 11.58 -3.78 0.41
C SER A 218 11.17 -4.28 -0.97
N ARG A 219 10.95 -3.39 -1.93
CA ARG A 219 10.70 -3.75 -3.34
C ARG A 219 11.76 -4.68 -3.92
N ALA A 220 13.01 -4.56 -3.46
CA ALA A 220 14.10 -5.45 -3.88
C ALA A 220 13.84 -6.93 -3.52
N CYS A 221 13.09 -7.19 -2.45
CA CYS A 221 12.72 -8.51 -1.98
C CYS A 221 11.38 -9.02 -2.55
N ASN A 222 10.61 -8.18 -3.30
CA ASN A 222 9.30 -8.52 -3.84
C ASN A 222 9.26 -8.62 -5.38
N LYS A 223 10.42 -8.56 -6.05
CA LYS A 223 10.52 -8.49 -7.52
C LYS A 223 9.83 -9.63 -8.26
N VAL A 224 9.85 -10.83 -7.69
CA VAL A 224 9.20 -12.00 -8.32
C VAL A 224 7.68 -11.79 -8.36
N ALA A 225 7.07 -11.37 -7.25
CA ALA A 225 5.63 -11.08 -7.20
C ALA A 225 5.26 -9.88 -8.10
N ASP A 226 6.10 -8.82 -8.14
CA ASP A 226 5.94 -7.66 -9.05
C ASP A 226 5.92 -8.11 -10.53
N CYS A 227 6.81 -9.01 -10.95
CA CYS A 227 6.79 -9.58 -12.30
C CYS A 227 5.49 -10.32 -12.63
N PHE A 228 4.94 -11.11 -11.69
CA PHE A 228 3.66 -11.78 -11.89
C PHE A 228 2.50 -10.78 -11.94
N ALA A 229 2.50 -9.75 -11.09
CA ALA A 229 1.51 -8.69 -11.13
C ALA A 229 1.53 -7.93 -12.47
N ALA A 230 2.73 -7.59 -12.96
CA ALA A 230 2.90 -6.97 -14.27
C ALA A 230 2.43 -7.88 -15.41
N TYR A 231 2.72 -9.20 -15.34
CA TYR A 231 2.22 -10.18 -16.30
C TYR A 231 0.67 -10.20 -16.32
N GLY A 232 0.04 -10.24 -15.14
CA GLY A 232 -1.42 -10.18 -15.01
C GLY A 232 -2.04 -8.93 -15.59
N ALA A 233 -1.37 -7.78 -15.42
CA ALA A 233 -1.84 -6.49 -15.91
C ALA A 233 -1.70 -6.29 -17.42
N CYS A 234 -0.61 -6.80 -18.02
CA CYS A 234 -0.20 -6.46 -19.40
C CYS A 234 -0.44 -7.57 -20.41
N VAL A 235 -0.46 -8.84 -19.98
CA VAL A 235 -0.48 -10.00 -20.88
C VAL A 235 -1.81 -10.74 -20.83
N LEU A 236 -2.48 -10.78 -19.68
CA LEU A 236 -3.73 -11.52 -19.52
C LEU A 236 -4.94 -10.71 -19.94
N ASP A 237 -5.90 -11.41 -20.56
CA ASP A 237 -7.21 -10.86 -20.86
C ASP A 237 -8.00 -10.53 -19.58
N THR A 238 -9.04 -9.72 -19.73
CA THR A 238 -9.92 -9.32 -18.63
C THR A 238 -10.47 -10.55 -17.90
N ASP A 239 -10.37 -10.52 -16.57
CA ASP A 239 -10.83 -11.57 -15.64
C ASP A 239 -10.17 -12.95 -15.83
N SER A 240 -9.06 -13.04 -16.58
CA SER A 240 -8.30 -14.28 -16.71
C SER A 240 -7.20 -14.38 -15.62
N SER A 241 -6.84 -15.63 -15.30
CA SER A 241 -5.75 -15.96 -14.38
C SER A 241 -4.99 -17.19 -14.85
N VAL A 242 -3.71 -17.24 -14.52
CA VAL A 242 -2.82 -18.37 -14.82
C VAL A 242 -2.01 -18.71 -13.56
N PHE A 243 -1.76 -20.01 -13.36
CA PHE A 243 -0.96 -20.53 -12.26
C PHE A 243 0.19 -21.39 -12.79
N TRP A 244 1.30 -21.40 -12.04
CA TRP A 244 2.52 -22.15 -12.39
C TRP A 244 3.02 -22.92 -11.18
N SER A 245 3.19 -24.24 -11.33
CA SER A 245 3.84 -25.12 -10.35
C SER A 245 5.38 -25.13 -10.47
N ASP A 246 5.90 -24.61 -11.57
CA ASP A 246 7.34 -24.41 -11.81
C ASP A 246 7.62 -22.97 -12.22
N ALA A 247 8.81 -22.44 -11.88
CA ALA A 247 9.18 -21.07 -12.21
C ALA A 247 9.24 -20.86 -13.73
N PRO A 248 8.37 -20.02 -14.32
CA PRO A 248 8.42 -19.72 -15.74
C PRO A 248 9.67 -18.92 -16.09
N ASN A 249 10.12 -19.02 -17.35
CA ASN A 249 11.39 -18.44 -17.81
C ASN A 249 11.58 -16.97 -17.48
N PHE A 250 10.50 -16.17 -17.49
CA PHE A 250 10.58 -14.73 -17.24
C PHE A 250 10.90 -14.33 -15.80
N VAL A 251 10.84 -15.27 -14.82
CA VAL A 251 11.20 -15.02 -13.40
C VAL A 251 12.34 -15.92 -12.91
N THR A 252 12.84 -16.88 -13.70
CA THR A 252 13.85 -17.85 -13.28
C THR A 252 15.11 -17.19 -12.72
N ASP A 253 15.61 -16.14 -13.38
CA ASP A 253 16.80 -15.40 -12.94
C ASP A 253 16.56 -14.66 -11.62
N LEU A 254 15.36 -14.13 -11.42
CA LEU A 254 14.98 -13.43 -10.18
C LEU A 254 14.89 -14.41 -9.01
N VAL A 255 14.23 -15.56 -9.22
CA VAL A 255 14.14 -16.63 -8.22
C VAL A 255 15.55 -17.12 -7.83
N SER A 256 16.40 -17.35 -8.82
CA SER A 256 17.80 -17.77 -8.59
C SER A 256 18.59 -16.70 -7.84
N SER A 257 18.41 -15.41 -8.17
CA SER A 257 19.07 -14.29 -7.51
C SER A 257 18.66 -14.14 -6.04
N ASP A 258 17.39 -14.39 -5.73
CA ASP A 258 16.88 -14.38 -4.34
C ASP A 258 17.58 -15.44 -3.48
N LEU A 259 17.89 -16.63 -4.06
CA LEU A 259 18.54 -17.74 -3.35
C LEU A 259 20.05 -17.53 -3.15
N LEU A 260 20.75 -16.93 -4.12
CA LEU A 260 22.20 -16.73 -4.05
C LEU A 260 22.63 -15.84 -2.85
N GLY A 261 21.77 -14.99 -2.35
CA GLY A 261 22.01 -14.14 -1.18
C GLY A 261 21.81 -14.82 0.17
N THR A 262 21.27 -16.04 0.21
CA THR A 262 20.96 -16.73 1.48
C THR A 262 22.11 -17.60 2.00
N PHE A 263 23.17 -17.83 1.19
CA PHE A 263 24.30 -18.71 1.49
C PHE A 263 25.61 -17.95 1.80
N SER A 264 25.57 -16.62 2.04
CA SER A 264 26.75 -15.84 2.38
C SER A 264 26.77 -15.39 3.84
#